data_ed6b21ec44567806c38a0d90b5704f9b
#
_entry.id   ed6b21ec44567806c38a0d90b5704f9b
#
_cell.length_a   1.000
_cell.length_b   1.000
_cell.length_c   1.000
_cell.angle_alpha   90.00
_cell.angle_beta   90.00
_cell.angle_gamma   90.00
#
_symmetry.space_group_name_H-M   'P 1'
#
loop_
_entity.id
_entity.type
_entity.pdbx_description
1 polymer ?
#
loop_
_entity_poly.entity_id
_entity_poly.type
_entity_poly.pdbx_seq_one_letter_code
_entity_poly.pdbx_strand_id
1 'polypeptide(L)'
;MFNINVPTRVGFQTPFTNITLDVTPSKLVGEENVIIGGQMMPETYKDFQAEMDMFNQAFAEVMLEGDSTGRVFGFPIPTYTIDKAFDWDRECLKPVWEMTAKYGIPYFSNFVNSDMDRDDARSMCCRLRLDNRELRKRGGGLFGANPLTGSLGVVTINLARIGYTAKSKEEFLQKIYRLMDIAKDSLEIKRKIIEKFSDDGLYPYSRHYLADIKARFGTFWQNHFNTIGINGMNEALLNLLGKDLTTPEGHAFALEVMDAMRERLMDYQNETNNLYNLEATPGEGCTYRFAKKDLELYPDMHFANTEAVKEGAAPYYTNSTHLPVGFSDDIFAALDLQDDLQIKYTGGTVLHGYLGERLPDGNAAKKLAQRIINNYRLPYFTITPTFSICPKHGYLAGEHKFCPKCDEEMGFSSSEMQAERCSTC
;
A
#
# COMPACT_ATOMS: atom_id res chain seq x y z
N MET A 1 19.25 -9.67 -1.33
CA MET A 1 18.93 -8.32 -0.78
C MET A 1 19.73 -7.21 -1.44
N PHE A 2 21.05 -7.22 -1.42
CA PHE A 2 21.87 -6.10 -1.91
C PHE A 2 21.48 -5.61 -3.33
N ASN A 3 21.47 -6.47 -4.33
CA ASN A 3 21.24 -6.07 -5.73
C ASN A 3 19.88 -5.38 -5.97
N ILE A 4 18.83 -5.73 -5.25
CA ILE A 4 17.50 -5.11 -5.40
C ILE A 4 17.39 -3.77 -4.68
N ASN A 5 18.37 -3.41 -3.83
CA ASN A 5 18.45 -2.13 -3.15
C ASN A 5 19.45 -1.16 -3.83
N VAL A 6 20.10 -1.58 -4.92
CA VAL A 6 20.99 -0.72 -5.68
C VAL A 6 20.20 0.08 -6.72
N PRO A 7 20.34 1.42 -6.76
CA PRO A 7 19.70 2.24 -7.77
C PRO A 7 20.17 1.86 -9.18
N THR A 8 19.27 1.34 -10.00
CA THR A 8 19.57 0.87 -11.37
C THR A 8 18.76 1.57 -12.45
N ARG A 9 17.81 2.42 -12.05
CA ARG A 9 16.95 3.16 -12.97
C ARG A 9 17.39 4.61 -13.10
N VAL A 10 17.06 5.21 -14.23
CA VAL A 10 17.20 6.66 -14.43
C VAL A 10 16.47 7.40 -13.31
N GLY A 11 17.13 8.39 -12.69
CA GLY A 11 16.62 9.09 -11.53
C GLY A 11 16.98 8.45 -10.18
N PHE A 12 17.93 7.52 -10.17
CA PHE A 12 18.45 6.85 -8.98
C PHE A 12 17.40 6.08 -8.17
N GLN A 13 16.43 5.48 -8.87
CA GLN A 13 15.43 4.62 -8.24
C GLN A 13 15.89 3.16 -8.23
N THR A 14 15.64 2.48 -7.13
CA THR A 14 15.76 1.02 -7.04
C THR A 14 14.62 0.33 -7.80
N PRO A 15 14.79 -0.93 -8.24
CA PRO A 15 13.69 -1.75 -8.71
C PRO A 15 12.65 -1.90 -7.58
N PHE A 16 11.42 -1.47 -7.84
CA PHE A 16 10.36 -1.60 -6.86
C PHE A 16 9.90 -3.06 -6.80
N THR A 17 10.29 -3.77 -5.75
CA THR A 17 10.03 -5.21 -5.58
C THR A 17 9.19 -5.46 -4.33
N ASN A 18 8.24 -6.37 -4.43
CA ASN A 18 7.44 -6.88 -3.32
C ASN A 18 7.54 -8.40 -3.28
N ILE A 19 7.51 -8.98 -2.08
CA ILE A 19 7.42 -10.41 -1.86
C ILE A 19 6.25 -10.72 -0.92
N THR A 20 5.35 -11.60 -1.34
CA THR A 20 4.31 -12.12 -0.48
C THR A 20 4.77 -13.43 0.13
N LEU A 21 4.76 -13.52 1.44
CA LEU A 21 5.25 -14.64 2.23
C LEU A 21 4.06 -15.33 2.88
N ASP A 22 3.88 -16.60 2.53
CA ASP A 22 2.97 -17.50 3.20
C ASP A 22 3.77 -18.32 4.25
N VAL A 23 3.17 -18.58 5.38
CA VAL A 23 3.79 -19.37 6.48
C VAL A 23 3.46 -20.85 6.36
N THR A 24 2.41 -21.16 5.63
CA THR A 24 1.99 -22.53 5.32
C THR A 24 1.70 -22.66 3.82
N PRO A 25 1.90 -23.82 3.22
CA PRO A 25 1.59 -24.04 1.81
C PRO A 25 0.13 -23.66 1.49
N SER A 26 -0.07 -23.05 0.33
CA SER A 26 -1.41 -22.73 -0.18
C SER A 26 -2.21 -24.01 -0.39
N LYS A 27 -3.51 -23.97 -0.12
CA LYS A 27 -4.41 -25.08 -0.41
C LYS A 27 -4.47 -25.46 -1.88
N LEU A 28 -4.17 -24.49 -2.77
CA LEU A 28 -4.21 -24.69 -4.22
C LEU A 28 -3.05 -25.55 -4.73
N VAL A 29 -1.89 -25.43 -4.11
CA VAL A 29 -0.67 -26.11 -4.56
C VAL A 29 -0.13 -27.12 -3.53
N GLY A 30 -0.65 -27.10 -2.31
CA GLY A 30 -0.13 -27.94 -1.22
C GLY A 30 -0.13 -29.43 -1.55
N GLU A 31 -1.16 -29.90 -2.25
CA GLU A 31 -1.30 -31.30 -2.66
C GLU A 31 -0.67 -31.60 -4.05
N GLU A 32 -0.12 -30.59 -4.73
CA GLU A 32 0.55 -30.78 -6.02
C GLU A 32 1.96 -31.32 -5.82
N ASN A 33 2.39 -32.15 -6.76
CA ASN A 33 3.76 -32.66 -6.76
C ASN A 33 4.78 -31.55 -7.05
N VAL A 34 5.89 -31.52 -6.30
CA VAL A 34 6.93 -30.53 -6.51
C VAL A 34 7.73 -30.82 -7.79
N ILE A 35 8.20 -29.76 -8.41
CA ILE A 35 9.07 -29.82 -9.58
C ILE A 35 10.49 -29.41 -9.17
N ILE A 36 11.42 -30.35 -9.21
CA ILE A 36 12.82 -30.12 -8.86
C ILE A 36 13.68 -30.39 -10.10
N GLY A 37 14.46 -29.40 -10.54
CA GLY A 37 15.31 -29.54 -11.72
C GLY A 37 14.53 -29.85 -13.02
N GLY A 38 13.27 -29.41 -13.11
CA GLY A 38 12.37 -29.68 -14.24
C GLY A 38 11.73 -31.07 -14.23
N GLN A 39 11.91 -31.85 -13.17
CA GLN A 39 11.30 -33.16 -12.99
C GLN A 39 10.23 -33.12 -11.89
N MET A 40 9.09 -33.75 -12.16
CA MET A 40 8.04 -33.92 -11.16
C MET A 40 8.45 -35.01 -10.17
N MET A 41 8.42 -34.66 -8.89
CA MET A 41 8.82 -35.55 -7.80
C MET A 41 7.59 -36.18 -7.16
N PRO A 42 7.73 -37.28 -6.42
CA PRO A 42 6.60 -37.89 -5.69
C PRO A 42 6.12 -37.07 -4.48
N GLU A 43 7.00 -36.22 -3.91
CA GLU A 43 6.67 -35.35 -2.79
C GLU A 43 5.77 -34.19 -3.25
N THR A 44 4.96 -33.68 -2.33
CA THR A 44 4.07 -32.54 -2.56
C THR A 44 4.60 -31.30 -1.87
N TYR A 45 4.11 -30.10 -2.26
CA TYR A 45 4.57 -28.86 -1.66
C TYR A 45 4.34 -28.79 -0.14
N LYS A 46 3.33 -29.47 0.41
CA LYS A 46 3.09 -29.51 1.86
C LYS A 46 4.16 -30.27 2.64
N ASP A 47 4.90 -31.16 1.98
CA ASP A 47 5.96 -31.95 2.61
C ASP A 47 7.20 -31.08 2.92
N PHE A 48 7.29 -29.87 2.34
CA PHE A 48 8.41 -28.91 2.47
C PHE A 48 8.13 -27.78 3.46
N GLN A 49 7.33 -28.02 4.49
CA GLN A 49 7.02 -27.00 5.50
C GLN A 49 8.27 -26.56 6.28
N ALA A 50 9.22 -27.45 6.54
CA ALA A 50 10.45 -27.13 7.25
C ALA A 50 11.33 -26.16 6.46
N GLU A 51 11.42 -26.34 5.14
CA GLU A 51 12.17 -25.48 4.23
C GLU A 51 11.49 -24.11 4.11
N MET A 52 10.17 -24.07 4.11
CA MET A 52 9.40 -22.83 4.16
C MET A 52 9.68 -22.05 5.45
N ASP A 53 9.74 -22.73 6.58
CA ASP A 53 10.07 -22.11 7.88
C ASP A 53 11.50 -21.57 7.87
N MET A 54 12.48 -22.33 7.38
CA MET A 54 13.86 -21.87 7.24
C MET A 54 13.96 -20.62 6.33
N PHE A 55 13.23 -20.61 5.23
CA PHE A 55 13.20 -19.45 4.33
C PHE A 55 12.63 -18.21 5.00
N ASN A 56 11.47 -18.33 5.69
CA ASN A 56 10.84 -17.22 6.39
C ASN A 56 11.74 -16.66 7.49
N GLN A 57 12.37 -17.54 8.26
CA GLN A 57 13.31 -17.16 9.32
C GLN A 57 14.52 -16.43 8.75
N ALA A 58 15.24 -17.04 7.79
CA ALA A 58 16.43 -16.45 7.19
C ALA A 58 16.14 -15.10 6.50
N PHE A 59 14.99 -15.00 5.83
CA PHE A 59 14.55 -13.75 5.21
C PHE A 59 14.38 -12.64 6.25
N ALA A 60 13.65 -12.91 7.33
CA ALA A 60 13.38 -11.93 8.37
C ALA A 60 14.65 -11.54 9.14
N GLU A 61 15.55 -12.50 9.42
CA GLU A 61 16.86 -12.24 10.06
C GLU A 61 17.71 -11.29 9.21
N VAL A 62 17.83 -11.54 7.89
CA VAL A 62 18.59 -10.66 6.99
C VAL A 62 17.98 -9.25 6.92
N MET A 63 16.65 -9.15 6.89
CA MET A 63 15.97 -7.84 6.91
C MET A 63 16.19 -7.11 8.25
N LEU A 64 16.23 -7.84 9.35
CA LEU A 64 16.45 -7.30 10.70
C LEU A 64 17.90 -6.81 10.91
N GLU A 65 18.89 -7.55 10.38
CA GLU A 65 20.30 -7.18 10.40
C GLU A 65 20.60 -5.94 9.57
N GLY A 66 19.98 -5.85 8.38
CA GLY A 66 20.25 -4.80 7.42
C GLY A 66 21.52 -5.03 6.59
N ASP A 67 22.03 -3.97 6.00
CA ASP A 67 23.27 -4.00 5.21
C ASP A 67 24.53 -4.03 6.12
N SER A 68 25.72 -4.07 5.50
CA SER A 68 27.00 -4.09 6.23
C SER A 68 27.24 -2.87 7.14
N THR A 69 26.44 -1.82 7.00
CA THR A 69 26.47 -0.61 7.85
C THR A 69 25.32 -0.59 8.87
N GLY A 70 24.51 -1.65 8.93
CA GLY A 70 23.33 -1.76 9.79
C GLY A 70 22.11 -0.96 9.32
N ARG A 71 22.07 -0.53 8.05
CA ARG A 71 20.90 0.13 7.47
C ARG A 71 19.89 -0.91 7.03
N VAL A 72 18.64 -0.65 7.38
CA VAL A 72 17.53 -1.52 6.95
C VAL A 72 17.38 -1.52 5.43
N PHE A 73 17.07 -2.67 4.85
CA PHE A 73 16.75 -2.79 3.44
C PHE A 73 15.35 -2.23 3.15
N GLY A 74 15.23 -1.38 2.12
CA GLY A 74 13.95 -0.87 1.65
C GLY A 74 13.17 -1.89 0.81
N PHE A 75 13.89 -2.83 0.18
CA PHE A 75 13.34 -3.85 -0.73
C PHE A 75 13.94 -5.24 -0.50
N PRO A 76 13.20 -6.32 -0.84
CA PRO A 76 11.80 -6.32 -1.26
C PRO A 76 10.88 -5.89 -0.13
N ILE A 77 9.76 -5.27 -0.45
CA ILE A 77 8.71 -4.99 0.54
C ILE A 77 8.06 -6.32 0.93
N PRO A 78 8.20 -6.79 2.18
CA PRO A 78 7.63 -8.06 2.58
C PRO A 78 6.18 -7.90 3.00
N THR A 79 5.34 -8.83 2.56
CA THR A 79 3.95 -8.95 2.99
C THR A 79 3.72 -10.33 3.56
N TYR A 80 3.26 -10.42 4.80
CA TYR A 80 2.82 -11.69 5.39
C TYR A 80 1.31 -11.84 5.25
N THR A 81 0.91 -13.00 4.75
CA THR A 81 -0.49 -13.38 4.60
C THR A 81 -0.99 -14.00 5.87
N ILE A 82 -2.04 -13.43 6.48
CA ILE A 82 -2.61 -13.91 7.73
C ILE A 82 -4.06 -14.33 7.51
N ASP A 83 -4.33 -15.61 7.73
CA ASP A 83 -5.66 -16.21 7.67
C ASP A 83 -6.06 -16.81 9.04
N LYS A 84 -7.22 -17.42 9.12
CA LYS A 84 -7.75 -18.04 10.36
C LYS A 84 -6.89 -19.20 10.88
N ALA A 85 -6.07 -19.80 10.04
CA ALA A 85 -5.18 -20.92 10.39
C ALA A 85 -3.75 -20.48 10.71
N PHE A 86 -3.49 -19.16 10.73
CA PHE A 86 -2.15 -18.62 10.95
C PHE A 86 -1.65 -18.96 12.38
N ASP A 87 -0.52 -19.66 12.44
CA ASP A 87 0.15 -20.00 13.69
C ASP A 87 1.03 -18.85 14.17
N TRP A 88 0.52 -18.06 15.10
CA TRP A 88 1.16 -16.88 15.67
C TRP A 88 2.42 -17.19 16.50
N ASP A 89 2.53 -18.40 17.01
CA ASP A 89 3.61 -18.81 17.93
C ASP A 89 4.69 -19.63 17.23
N ARG A 90 4.62 -19.74 15.90
CA ARG A 90 5.62 -20.45 15.10
C ARG A 90 7.00 -19.82 15.28
N GLU A 91 8.00 -20.64 15.60
CA GLU A 91 9.37 -20.20 15.93
C GLU A 91 10.03 -19.37 14.83
N CYS A 92 9.85 -19.73 13.56
CA CYS A 92 10.41 -19.00 12.41
C CYS A 92 9.89 -17.57 12.27
N LEU A 93 8.80 -17.19 12.95
CA LEU A 93 8.23 -15.85 12.94
C LEU A 93 8.78 -14.94 14.04
N LYS A 94 9.61 -15.42 14.95
CA LYS A 94 10.23 -14.56 15.98
C LYS A 94 10.97 -13.34 15.37
N PRO A 95 11.85 -13.53 14.37
CA PRO A 95 12.53 -12.38 13.74
C PRO A 95 11.55 -11.44 13.00
N VAL A 96 10.40 -11.94 12.51
CA VAL A 96 9.37 -11.11 11.89
C VAL A 96 8.78 -10.13 12.90
N TRP A 97 8.47 -10.59 14.11
CA TRP A 97 7.92 -9.74 15.16
C TRP A 97 8.95 -8.74 15.69
N GLU A 98 10.22 -9.15 15.81
CA GLU A 98 11.30 -8.23 16.16
C GLU A 98 11.53 -7.15 15.09
N MET A 99 11.49 -7.53 13.82
CA MET A 99 11.56 -6.61 12.68
C MET A 99 10.37 -5.62 12.68
N THR A 100 9.16 -6.10 13.01
CA THR A 100 7.98 -5.27 13.15
C THR A 100 8.15 -4.24 14.26
N ALA A 101 8.61 -4.68 15.44
CA ALA A 101 8.82 -3.80 16.60
C ALA A 101 9.90 -2.75 16.35
N LYS A 102 10.93 -3.09 15.57
CA LYS A 102 12.09 -2.24 15.34
C LYS A 102 11.91 -1.26 14.18
N TYR A 103 11.39 -1.75 13.04
CA TYR A 103 11.41 -1.01 11.79
C TYR A 103 10.03 -0.75 11.18
N GLY A 104 8.97 -1.34 11.72
CA GLY A 104 7.66 -1.25 11.11
C GLY A 104 7.53 -2.02 9.79
N ILE A 105 8.32 -3.04 9.60
CA ILE A 105 8.22 -4.03 8.53
C ILE A 105 7.93 -5.40 9.16
N PRO A 106 7.09 -6.22 8.55
CA PRO A 106 6.49 -6.20 7.22
C PRO A 106 5.13 -5.49 7.17
N TYR A 107 4.48 -5.63 5.99
CA TYR A 107 3.05 -5.42 5.84
C TYR A 107 2.30 -6.72 6.14
N PHE A 108 1.05 -6.57 6.59
CA PHE A 108 0.17 -7.69 6.90
C PHE A 108 -1.06 -7.64 6.00
N SER A 109 -1.32 -8.74 5.27
CA SER A 109 -2.53 -8.93 4.49
C SER A 109 -3.53 -9.75 5.31
N ASN A 110 -4.67 -9.16 5.63
CA ASN A 110 -5.68 -9.71 6.54
C ASN A 110 -6.75 -10.48 5.78
N PHE A 111 -6.82 -11.80 6.02
CA PHE A 111 -7.86 -12.69 5.51
C PHE A 111 -8.69 -13.33 6.63
N VAL A 112 -8.53 -12.89 7.88
CA VAL A 112 -9.28 -13.43 9.02
C VAL A 112 -10.73 -12.94 8.99
N ASN A 113 -10.93 -11.62 8.85
CA ASN A 113 -12.23 -10.98 8.77
C ASN A 113 -12.55 -10.49 7.35
N SER A 114 -12.09 -11.21 6.34
CA SER A 114 -12.27 -10.90 4.93
C SER A 114 -13.33 -11.81 4.30
N ASP A 115 -14.01 -11.29 3.29
CA ASP A 115 -14.87 -12.05 2.38
C ASP A 115 -14.08 -12.85 1.31
N MET A 116 -12.75 -12.71 1.31
CA MET A 116 -11.82 -13.36 0.39
C MET A 116 -10.96 -14.39 1.10
N ASP A 117 -10.63 -15.48 0.41
CA ASP A 117 -9.60 -16.42 0.84
C ASP A 117 -8.21 -15.88 0.46
N ARG A 118 -7.18 -16.26 1.24
CA ARG A 118 -5.78 -15.88 0.93
C ARG A 118 -5.33 -16.33 -0.46
N ASP A 119 -5.93 -17.41 -0.95
CA ASP A 119 -5.63 -17.96 -2.27
C ASP A 119 -6.32 -17.17 -3.40
N ASP A 120 -7.28 -16.28 -3.08
CA ASP A 120 -7.99 -15.44 -4.04
C ASP A 120 -7.31 -14.11 -4.30
N ALA A 121 -6.35 -13.71 -3.47
CA ALA A 121 -5.67 -12.44 -3.62
C ALA A 121 -4.17 -12.54 -3.35
N ARG A 122 -3.41 -11.71 -4.04
CA ARG A 122 -1.98 -11.49 -3.80
C ARG A 122 -1.69 -10.00 -3.76
N SER A 123 -0.75 -9.63 -2.90
CA SER A 123 -0.25 -8.26 -2.88
C SER A 123 0.63 -8.02 -4.10
N MET A 124 0.43 -6.88 -4.75
CA MET A 124 1.26 -6.43 -5.85
C MET A 124 1.66 -4.98 -5.64
N CYS A 125 2.90 -4.65 -5.93
CA CYS A 125 3.50 -3.36 -5.58
C CYS A 125 3.35 -3.04 -4.09
N CYS A 126 3.32 -1.77 -3.72
CA CYS A 126 3.29 -1.37 -2.32
C CYS A 126 1.92 -1.44 -1.64
N ARG A 127 0.82 -1.67 -2.37
CA ARG A 127 -0.54 -1.57 -1.77
C ARG A 127 -1.62 -2.29 -2.58
N LEU A 128 -1.29 -2.83 -3.73
CA LEU A 128 -2.28 -3.39 -4.63
C LEU A 128 -2.64 -4.82 -4.20
N ARG A 129 -3.85 -4.99 -3.69
CA ARG A 129 -4.48 -6.27 -3.46
C ARG A 129 -5.36 -6.60 -4.66
N LEU A 130 -4.93 -7.55 -5.49
CA LEU A 130 -5.70 -7.97 -6.64
C LEU A 130 -6.73 -9.02 -6.24
N ASP A 131 -7.99 -8.72 -6.45
CA ASP A 131 -9.07 -9.69 -6.35
C ASP A 131 -9.10 -10.56 -7.62
N ASN A 132 -8.72 -11.81 -7.46
CA ASN A 132 -8.62 -12.75 -8.57
C ASN A 132 -9.86 -13.61 -8.78
N ARG A 133 -10.93 -13.41 -8.01
CA ARG A 133 -12.17 -14.17 -8.16
C ARG A 133 -12.73 -14.07 -9.58
N GLU A 134 -12.72 -12.87 -10.17
CA GLU A 134 -13.13 -12.69 -11.56
C GLU A 134 -12.15 -13.31 -12.56
N LEU A 135 -10.85 -13.26 -12.29
CA LEU A 135 -9.84 -13.91 -13.12
C LEU A 135 -9.98 -15.45 -13.08
N ARG A 136 -10.31 -16.02 -11.94
CA ARG A 136 -10.59 -17.46 -11.82
C ARG A 136 -11.85 -17.87 -12.59
N LYS A 137 -12.94 -17.09 -12.52
CA LYS A 137 -14.14 -17.33 -13.31
C LYS A 137 -13.86 -17.33 -14.82
N ARG A 138 -12.92 -16.50 -15.25
CA ARG A 138 -12.43 -16.46 -16.65
C ARG A 138 -11.46 -17.61 -16.97
N GLY A 139 -11.23 -18.55 -16.02
CA GLY A 139 -10.38 -19.74 -16.18
C GLY A 139 -8.89 -19.41 -16.18
N GLY A 140 -8.46 -18.36 -15.50
CA GLY A 140 -7.06 -18.05 -15.25
C GLY A 140 -6.53 -18.87 -14.07
N GLY A 141 -5.54 -19.73 -14.33
CA GLY A 141 -4.66 -20.28 -13.33
C GLY A 141 -4.98 -21.63 -12.73
N LEU A 142 -4.38 -22.67 -13.26
CA LEU A 142 -4.27 -24.00 -12.65
C LEU A 142 -3.24 -24.05 -11.51
N PHE A 143 -2.42 -23.05 -11.30
CA PHE A 143 -1.28 -23.08 -10.39
C PHE A 143 -1.23 -21.81 -9.52
N GLY A 144 -2.18 -21.55 -8.66
CA GLY A 144 -2.10 -20.62 -7.51
C GLY A 144 -1.32 -19.30 -7.63
N ALA A 145 -0.47 -19.18 -8.63
CA ALA A 145 0.14 -17.95 -9.02
C ALA A 145 -0.90 -17.13 -9.78
N ASN A 146 -1.09 -15.89 -9.42
CA ASN A 146 -1.89 -14.97 -10.18
C ASN A 146 -1.24 -14.71 -11.51
N PRO A 147 -1.65 -15.42 -12.54
CA PRO A 147 -0.88 -15.40 -13.73
C PRO A 147 -1.15 -14.07 -14.40
N LEU A 148 -0.09 -13.27 -14.45
CA LEU A 148 0.00 -12.34 -15.55
C LEU A 148 -1.09 -11.26 -15.48
N THR A 149 -1.33 -10.76 -14.28
CA THR A 149 -2.20 -9.63 -14.02
C THR A 149 -1.42 -8.45 -13.43
N GLY A 150 -2.02 -7.26 -13.45
CA GLY A 150 -1.44 -6.05 -12.91
C GLY A 150 -2.32 -4.85 -13.18
N SER A 151 -1.80 -3.67 -12.94
CA SER A 151 -2.43 -2.42 -13.36
C SER A 151 -1.85 -1.98 -14.70
N LEU A 152 -2.74 -1.74 -15.66
CA LEU A 152 -2.35 -1.20 -16.97
C LEU A 152 -2.02 0.30 -16.88
N GLY A 153 -2.67 0.98 -15.96
CA GLY A 153 -2.46 2.38 -15.66
C GLY A 153 -3.35 2.87 -14.55
N VAL A 154 -2.92 3.95 -13.90
CA VAL A 154 -3.65 4.60 -12.81
C VAL A 154 -3.96 6.03 -13.21
N VAL A 155 -5.21 6.45 -13.00
CA VAL A 155 -5.64 7.85 -13.06
C VAL A 155 -6.14 8.26 -11.69
N THR A 156 -5.50 9.26 -11.08
CA THR A 156 -5.84 9.73 -9.73
C THR A 156 -6.70 10.99 -9.80
N ILE A 157 -7.85 10.95 -9.12
CA ILE A 157 -8.80 12.05 -9.04
C ILE A 157 -8.48 12.94 -7.84
N ASN A 158 -8.41 14.25 -8.06
CA ASN A 158 -8.26 15.26 -7.01
C ASN A 158 -9.62 15.59 -6.41
N LEU A 159 -9.99 14.92 -5.31
CA LEU A 159 -11.26 15.16 -4.63
C LEU A 159 -11.30 16.52 -3.92
N ALA A 160 -10.17 17.00 -3.38
CA ALA A 160 -10.11 18.28 -2.68
C ALA A 160 -10.60 19.44 -3.55
N ARG A 161 -10.14 19.53 -4.81
CA ARG A 161 -10.62 20.53 -5.78
C ARG A 161 -12.10 20.36 -6.10
N ILE A 162 -12.58 19.14 -6.21
CA ILE A 162 -14.02 18.89 -6.44
C ILE A 162 -14.82 19.41 -5.27
N GLY A 163 -14.39 19.13 -4.03
CA GLY A 163 -15.05 19.62 -2.81
C GLY A 163 -15.13 21.14 -2.75
N TYR A 164 -14.05 21.83 -3.10
CA TYR A 164 -14.04 23.29 -3.13
C TYR A 164 -14.95 23.88 -4.22
N THR A 165 -14.98 23.26 -5.39
CA THR A 165 -15.73 23.80 -6.53
C THR A 165 -17.20 23.35 -6.61
N ALA A 166 -17.61 22.34 -5.82
CA ALA A 166 -18.99 21.88 -5.76
C ALA A 166 -19.79 22.70 -4.73
N LYS A 167 -21.08 22.92 -5.03
CA LYS A 167 -22.01 23.66 -4.16
C LYS A 167 -22.93 22.77 -3.35
N SER A 168 -22.99 21.47 -3.69
CA SER A 168 -23.79 20.47 -3.00
C SER A 168 -23.17 19.08 -3.11
N LYS A 169 -23.64 18.12 -2.30
CA LYS A 169 -23.24 16.70 -2.38
C LYS A 169 -23.56 16.10 -3.75
N GLU A 170 -24.69 16.44 -4.34
CA GLU A 170 -25.12 15.97 -5.66
C GLU A 170 -24.18 16.50 -6.76
N GLU A 171 -23.84 17.79 -6.72
CA GLU A 171 -22.89 18.37 -7.68
C GLU A 171 -21.48 17.76 -7.52
N PHE A 172 -21.08 17.46 -6.29
CA PHE A 172 -19.82 16.77 -6.00
C PHE A 172 -19.77 15.40 -6.69
N LEU A 173 -20.81 14.57 -6.52
CA LEU A 173 -20.92 13.26 -7.16
C LEU A 173 -20.95 13.36 -8.68
N GLN A 174 -21.70 14.31 -9.24
CA GLN A 174 -21.75 14.54 -10.69
C GLN A 174 -20.36 14.89 -11.25
N LYS A 175 -19.60 15.73 -10.56
CA LYS A 175 -18.22 16.07 -10.97
C LYS A 175 -17.29 14.85 -10.89
N ILE A 176 -17.42 14.01 -9.87
CA ILE A 176 -16.68 12.74 -9.77
C ILE A 176 -17.00 11.86 -10.96
N TYR A 177 -18.27 11.60 -11.25
CA TYR A 177 -18.68 10.75 -12.38
C TYR A 177 -18.12 11.25 -13.71
N ARG A 178 -18.17 12.56 -13.95
CA ARG A 178 -17.58 13.15 -15.15
C ARG A 178 -16.08 12.90 -15.25
N LEU A 179 -15.34 13.04 -14.15
CA LEU A 179 -13.90 12.77 -14.13
C LEU A 179 -13.57 11.29 -14.24
N MET A 180 -14.40 10.42 -13.66
CA MET A 180 -14.28 8.97 -13.84
C MET A 180 -14.51 8.55 -15.30
N ASP A 181 -15.47 9.15 -16.01
CA ASP A 181 -15.70 8.89 -17.43
C ASP A 181 -14.48 9.28 -18.28
N ILE A 182 -13.87 10.44 -18.00
CA ILE A 182 -12.62 10.88 -18.66
C ILE A 182 -11.47 9.91 -18.33
N ALA A 183 -11.38 9.46 -17.09
CA ALA A 183 -10.37 8.49 -16.66
C ALA A 183 -10.56 7.15 -17.38
N LYS A 184 -11.80 6.65 -17.48
CA LYS A 184 -12.14 5.44 -18.26
C LYS A 184 -11.67 5.58 -19.70
N ASP A 185 -12.05 6.64 -20.38
CA ASP A 185 -11.68 6.86 -21.78
C ASP A 185 -10.16 6.92 -21.97
N SER A 186 -9.45 7.61 -21.06
CA SER A 186 -7.98 7.68 -21.07
C SER A 186 -7.34 6.29 -20.90
N LEU A 187 -7.84 5.48 -19.97
CA LEU A 187 -7.34 4.14 -19.72
C LEU A 187 -7.63 3.17 -20.86
N GLU A 188 -8.80 3.28 -21.49
CA GLU A 188 -9.15 2.49 -22.67
C GLU A 188 -8.29 2.86 -23.90
N ILE A 189 -8.01 4.14 -24.10
CA ILE A 189 -7.04 4.57 -25.13
C ILE A 189 -5.66 4.01 -24.84
N LYS A 190 -5.20 4.10 -23.61
CA LYS A 190 -3.90 3.54 -23.18
C LYS A 190 -3.84 2.04 -23.43
N ARG A 191 -4.89 1.29 -23.08
CA ARG A 191 -5.00 -0.16 -23.34
C ARG A 191 -4.81 -0.48 -24.81
N LYS A 192 -5.50 0.22 -25.70
CA LYS A 192 -5.39 0.04 -27.16
C LYS A 192 -3.96 0.30 -27.66
N ILE A 193 -3.30 1.33 -27.15
CA ILE A 193 -1.95 1.70 -27.56
C ILE A 193 -0.93 0.67 -27.07
N ILE A 194 -1.05 0.22 -25.81
CA ILE A 194 -0.13 -0.79 -25.25
C ILE A 194 -0.32 -2.14 -25.96
N GLU A 195 -1.56 -2.53 -26.26
CA GLU A 195 -1.83 -3.74 -27.03
C GLU A 195 -1.14 -3.68 -28.41
N LYS A 196 -1.30 -2.57 -29.13
CA LYS A 196 -0.62 -2.34 -30.42
C LYS A 196 0.91 -2.42 -30.26
N PHE A 197 1.49 -1.78 -29.27
CA PHE A 197 2.95 -1.82 -29.04
C PHE A 197 3.44 -3.22 -28.67
N SER A 198 2.62 -4.03 -28.01
CA SER A 198 2.93 -5.44 -27.74
C SER A 198 2.92 -6.28 -29.03
N ASP A 199 1.91 -6.08 -29.89
CA ASP A 199 1.85 -6.73 -31.21
C ASP A 199 3.04 -6.31 -32.08
N ASP A 200 3.42 -5.04 -32.08
CA ASP A 200 4.57 -4.49 -32.81
C ASP A 200 5.94 -4.92 -32.21
N GLY A 201 5.95 -5.64 -31.07
CA GLY A 201 7.18 -6.15 -30.43
C GLY A 201 7.95 -5.14 -29.58
N LEU A 202 7.40 -3.96 -29.30
CA LEU A 202 8.04 -2.93 -28.45
C LEU A 202 8.12 -3.33 -26.97
N TYR A 203 7.32 -4.31 -26.55
CA TYR A 203 7.34 -4.88 -25.19
C TYR A 203 7.72 -6.37 -25.26
N PRO A 204 8.99 -6.73 -25.55
CA PRO A 204 9.38 -8.12 -25.81
C PRO A 204 9.15 -9.03 -24.60
N TYR A 205 9.43 -8.59 -23.39
CA TYR A 205 9.21 -9.38 -22.17
C TYR A 205 7.72 -9.59 -21.90
N SER A 206 6.91 -8.52 -21.91
CA SER A 206 5.47 -8.62 -21.72
C SER A 206 4.84 -9.50 -22.80
N ARG A 207 5.24 -9.36 -24.04
CA ARG A 207 4.78 -10.20 -25.15
C ARG A 207 5.08 -11.69 -24.91
N HIS A 208 6.27 -12.01 -24.38
CA HIS A 208 6.64 -13.37 -24.03
C HIS A 208 5.78 -13.90 -22.87
N TYR A 209 5.75 -13.18 -21.74
CA TYR A 209 5.04 -13.61 -20.55
C TYR A 209 3.52 -13.65 -20.70
N LEU A 210 2.94 -12.81 -21.55
CA LEU A 210 1.50 -12.72 -21.79
C LEU A 210 1.05 -13.52 -23.04
N ALA A 211 1.92 -14.35 -23.63
CA ALA A 211 1.63 -15.11 -24.84
C ALA A 211 0.40 -16.01 -24.67
N ASP A 212 0.27 -16.70 -23.53
CA ASP A 212 -0.88 -17.58 -23.26
C ASP A 212 -2.18 -16.79 -23.06
N ILE A 213 -2.11 -15.60 -22.49
CA ILE A 213 -3.25 -14.69 -22.38
C ILE A 213 -3.71 -14.28 -23.79
N LYS A 214 -2.77 -13.88 -24.66
CA LYS A 214 -3.04 -13.54 -26.05
C LYS A 214 -3.68 -14.70 -26.80
N ALA A 215 -3.13 -15.90 -26.67
CA ALA A 215 -3.65 -17.09 -27.33
C ALA A 215 -5.07 -17.43 -26.89
N ARG A 216 -5.39 -17.20 -25.61
CA ARG A 216 -6.70 -17.52 -25.05
C ARG A 216 -7.76 -16.45 -25.30
N PHE A 217 -7.40 -15.17 -25.16
CA PHE A 217 -8.36 -14.07 -25.18
C PHE A 217 -8.25 -13.15 -26.40
N GLY A 218 -7.25 -13.37 -27.27
CA GLY A 218 -7.00 -12.52 -28.43
C GLY A 218 -6.27 -11.21 -28.13
N THR A 219 -6.04 -10.88 -26.84
CA THR A 219 -5.35 -9.68 -26.38
C THR A 219 -4.33 -10.02 -25.29
N PHE A 220 -3.21 -9.30 -25.22
CA PHE A 220 -2.17 -9.53 -24.19
C PHE A 220 -2.63 -9.07 -22.80
N TRP A 221 -3.34 -7.93 -22.73
CA TRP A 221 -3.59 -7.21 -21.48
C TRP A 221 -4.98 -7.44 -20.89
N GLN A 222 -5.67 -8.53 -21.29
CA GLN A 222 -7.05 -8.83 -20.84
C GLN A 222 -7.18 -8.93 -19.31
N ASN A 223 -6.17 -9.47 -18.66
CA ASN A 223 -6.19 -9.68 -17.20
C ASN A 223 -5.66 -8.49 -16.39
N HIS A 224 -5.32 -7.37 -17.05
CA HIS A 224 -4.81 -6.18 -16.36
C HIS A 224 -5.93 -5.21 -16.04
N PHE A 225 -5.85 -4.61 -14.84
CA PHE A 225 -6.82 -3.66 -14.34
C PHE A 225 -6.58 -2.25 -14.89
N ASN A 226 -7.65 -1.56 -15.19
CA ASN A 226 -7.71 -0.12 -15.30
C ASN A 226 -7.97 0.44 -13.90
N THR A 227 -7.05 1.22 -13.36
CA THR A 227 -7.11 1.67 -11.96
C THR A 227 -7.53 3.14 -11.89
N ILE A 228 -8.54 3.43 -11.11
CA ILE A 228 -8.91 4.80 -10.73
C ILE A 228 -8.56 4.97 -9.26
N GLY A 229 -7.74 5.97 -8.97
CA GLY A 229 -7.32 6.32 -7.63
C GLY A 229 -7.90 7.66 -7.19
N ILE A 230 -7.84 7.93 -5.90
CA ILE A 230 -8.32 9.18 -5.29
C ILE A 230 -7.31 9.75 -4.32
N ASN A 231 -7.34 11.08 -4.17
CA ASN A 231 -6.59 11.81 -3.14
C ASN A 231 -7.41 12.96 -2.58
N GLY A 232 -7.18 13.31 -1.31
CA GLY A 232 -7.72 14.50 -0.68
C GLY A 232 -9.19 14.39 -0.27
N MET A 233 -9.67 13.23 0.16
CA MET A 233 -11.04 13.07 0.66
C MET A 233 -11.28 13.96 1.88
N ASN A 234 -10.35 13.98 2.83
CA ASN A 234 -10.49 14.81 4.04
C ASN A 234 -10.66 16.30 3.69
N GLU A 235 -9.81 16.81 2.82
CA GLU A 235 -9.86 18.21 2.36
C GLU A 235 -11.08 18.47 1.47
N ALA A 236 -11.59 17.47 0.74
CA ALA A 236 -12.83 17.59 0.00
C ALA A 236 -14.01 17.83 0.92
N LEU A 237 -14.09 17.10 2.02
CA LEU A 237 -15.14 17.24 3.03
C LEU A 237 -15.04 18.59 3.75
N LEU A 238 -13.83 19.01 4.14
CA LEU A 238 -13.61 20.32 4.74
C LEU A 238 -14.06 21.45 3.83
N ASN A 239 -13.71 21.41 2.53
CA ASN A 239 -14.08 22.44 1.57
C ASN A 239 -15.56 22.45 1.22
N LEU A 240 -16.23 21.28 1.18
CA LEU A 240 -17.64 21.17 0.80
C LEU A 240 -18.59 21.34 1.98
N LEU A 241 -18.27 20.72 3.13
CA LEU A 241 -19.19 20.59 4.27
C LEU A 241 -18.73 21.40 5.50
N GLY A 242 -17.48 21.90 5.50
CA GLY A 242 -16.85 22.46 6.70
C GLY A 242 -16.61 21.41 7.80
N LYS A 243 -16.58 20.15 7.46
CA LYS A 243 -16.41 19.00 8.35
C LYS A 243 -15.44 18.00 7.73
N ASP A 244 -14.69 17.32 8.55
CA ASP A 244 -13.67 16.34 8.13
C ASP A 244 -14.12 14.88 8.27
N LEU A 245 -13.22 13.95 7.96
CA LEU A 245 -13.47 12.50 8.08
C LEU A 245 -13.72 12.02 9.50
N THR A 246 -13.36 12.79 10.51
CA THR A 246 -13.53 12.41 11.93
C THR A 246 -14.96 12.66 12.43
N THR A 247 -15.72 13.47 11.69
CA THR A 247 -17.12 13.76 12.04
C THR A 247 -18.06 12.69 11.48
N PRO A 248 -19.16 12.34 12.19
CA PRO A 248 -20.12 11.34 11.69
C PRO A 248 -20.68 11.69 10.30
N GLU A 249 -20.95 12.98 10.03
CA GLU A 249 -21.47 13.42 8.74
C GLU A 249 -20.42 13.32 7.63
N GLY A 250 -19.20 13.74 7.89
CA GLY A 250 -18.09 13.63 6.93
C GLY A 250 -17.78 12.18 6.60
N HIS A 251 -17.69 11.32 7.61
CA HIS A 251 -17.47 9.89 7.47
C HIS A 251 -18.59 9.21 6.65
N ALA A 252 -19.86 9.49 6.97
CA ALA A 252 -20.99 8.93 6.24
C ALA A 252 -20.98 9.34 4.75
N PHE A 253 -20.66 10.60 4.46
CA PHE A 253 -20.59 11.07 3.09
C PHE A 253 -19.36 10.50 2.35
N ALA A 254 -18.23 10.32 3.02
CA ALA A 254 -17.09 9.62 2.42
C ALA A 254 -17.45 8.19 2.00
N LEU A 255 -18.18 7.45 2.83
CA LEU A 255 -18.66 6.10 2.48
C LEU A 255 -19.61 6.12 1.28
N GLU A 256 -20.56 7.07 1.24
CA GLU A 256 -21.46 7.27 0.10
C GLU A 256 -20.69 7.51 -1.20
N VAL A 257 -19.67 8.38 -1.17
CA VAL A 257 -18.79 8.65 -2.32
C VAL A 257 -18.06 7.40 -2.77
N MET A 258 -17.50 6.61 -1.84
CA MET A 258 -16.78 5.38 -2.16
C MET A 258 -17.72 4.34 -2.80
N ASP A 259 -18.92 4.19 -2.29
CA ASP A 259 -19.91 3.26 -2.85
C ASP A 259 -20.36 3.69 -4.27
N ALA A 260 -20.66 4.98 -4.45
CA ALA A 260 -21.00 5.54 -5.76
C ALA A 260 -19.88 5.33 -6.81
N MET A 261 -18.62 5.53 -6.41
CA MET A 261 -17.48 5.25 -7.29
C MET A 261 -17.36 3.77 -7.65
N ARG A 262 -17.57 2.86 -6.69
CA ARG A 262 -17.55 1.41 -6.94
C ARG A 262 -18.64 0.97 -7.90
N GLU A 263 -19.86 1.46 -7.73
CA GLU A 263 -20.96 1.18 -8.65
C GLU A 263 -20.61 1.64 -10.07
N ARG A 264 -20.05 2.84 -10.22
CA ARG A 264 -19.63 3.34 -11.53
C ARG A 264 -18.53 2.50 -12.18
N LEU A 265 -17.60 1.95 -11.38
CA LEU A 265 -16.59 1.02 -11.91
C LEU A 265 -17.19 -0.32 -12.37
N MET A 266 -18.24 -0.81 -11.71
CA MET A 266 -18.97 -1.99 -12.19
C MET A 266 -19.67 -1.72 -13.54
N ASP A 267 -20.25 -0.52 -13.72
CA ASP A 267 -20.80 -0.12 -15.02
C ASP A 267 -19.73 -0.16 -16.11
N TYR A 268 -18.52 0.38 -15.84
CA TYR A 268 -17.42 0.34 -16.82
C TYR A 268 -16.96 -1.07 -17.15
N GLN A 269 -16.95 -1.99 -16.18
CA GLN A 269 -16.64 -3.39 -16.44
C GLN A 269 -17.68 -4.03 -17.34
N ASN A 270 -18.97 -3.73 -17.14
CA ASN A 270 -20.06 -4.21 -17.99
C ASN A 270 -20.01 -3.60 -19.39
N GLU A 271 -19.69 -2.31 -19.52
CA GLU A 271 -19.60 -1.61 -20.81
C GLU A 271 -18.43 -2.10 -21.67
N THR A 272 -17.26 -2.33 -21.03
CA THR A 272 -15.99 -2.54 -21.76
C THR A 272 -15.51 -3.99 -21.76
N ASN A 273 -16.04 -4.83 -20.89
CA ASN A 273 -15.54 -6.17 -20.58
C ASN A 273 -14.07 -6.18 -20.09
N ASN A 274 -13.56 -5.04 -19.63
CA ASN A 274 -12.24 -4.90 -19.00
C ASN A 274 -12.38 -4.83 -17.49
N LEU A 275 -11.28 -5.09 -16.79
CA LEU A 275 -11.24 -5.03 -15.33
C LEU A 275 -10.97 -3.60 -14.86
N TYR A 276 -11.72 -3.17 -13.85
CA TYR A 276 -11.55 -1.87 -13.19
C TYR A 276 -11.47 -2.05 -11.70
N ASN A 277 -10.66 -1.22 -11.03
CA ASN A 277 -10.59 -1.18 -9.58
C ASN A 277 -10.41 0.24 -9.04
N LEU A 278 -10.73 0.41 -7.76
CA LEU A 278 -10.58 1.65 -7.00
C LEU A 278 -9.38 1.52 -6.07
N GLU A 279 -8.46 2.47 -6.12
CA GLU A 279 -7.20 2.43 -5.36
C GLU A 279 -7.07 3.64 -4.42
N ALA A 280 -6.56 3.37 -3.23
CA ALA A 280 -5.98 4.39 -2.37
C ALA A 280 -4.59 4.74 -2.93
N THR A 281 -4.52 5.64 -3.91
CA THR A 281 -3.27 5.92 -4.63
C THR A 281 -2.18 6.36 -3.66
N PRO A 282 -1.03 5.67 -3.63
CA PRO A 282 0.16 6.14 -2.92
C PRO A 282 0.75 7.31 -3.72
N GLY A 283 0.45 8.52 -3.31
CA GLY A 283 0.69 9.66 -4.18
C GLY A 283 1.28 10.87 -3.49
N GLU A 284 2.36 10.72 -2.72
CA GLU A 284 2.98 11.84 -2.00
C GLU A 284 3.36 12.98 -2.97
N GLY A 285 4.04 12.66 -4.06
CA GLY A 285 4.34 13.65 -5.10
C GLY A 285 3.09 14.15 -5.84
N CYS A 286 2.05 13.33 -5.95
CA CYS A 286 0.79 13.71 -6.58
C CYS A 286 -0.02 14.66 -5.68
N THR A 287 -0.13 14.37 -4.39
CA THR A 287 -0.83 15.23 -3.42
C THR A 287 -0.20 16.61 -3.33
N TYR A 288 1.13 16.67 -3.28
CA TYR A 288 1.87 17.94 -3.33
C TYR A 288 1.60 18.72 -4.61
N ARG A 289 1.72 18.07 -5.77
CA ARG A 289 1.50 18.72 -7.08
C ARG A 289 0.08 19.25 -7.23
N PHE A 290 -0.93 18.48 -6.79
CA PHE A 290 -2.32 18.91 -6.80
C PHE A 290 -2.52 20.12 -5.90
N ALA A 291 -2.08 20.04 -4.65
CA ALA A 291 -2.22 21.11 -3.68
C ALA A 291 -1.49 22.39 -4.11
N LYS A 292 -0.26 22.27 -4.63
CA LYS A 292 0.48 23.42 -5.17
C LYS A 292 -0.27 24.12 -6.29
N LYS A 293 -0.84 23.34 -7.22
CA LYS A 293 -1.62 23.92 -8.33
C LYS A 293 -2.94 24.53 -7.86
N ASP A 294 -3.55 23.93 -6.86
CA ASP A 294 -4.80 24.42 -6.29
C ASP A 294 -4.57 25.72 -5.48
N LEU A 295 -3.46 25.82 -4.74
CA LEU A 295 -3.09 27.06 -4.04
C LEU A 295 -2.91 28.23 -5.00
N GLU A 296 -2.34 28.00 -6.20
CA GLU A 296 -2.23 29.04 -7.24
C GLU A 296 -3.58 29.52 -7.76
N LEU A 297 -4.58 28.61 -7.85
CA LEU A 297 -5.90 28.89 -8.43
C LEU A 297 -6.93 29.31 -7.38
N TYR A 298 -6.81 28.80 -6.16
CA TYR A 298 -7.79 28.90 -5.09
C TYR A 298 -7.07 29.05 -3.72
N PRO A 299 -6.53 30.23 -3.43
CA PRO A 299 -5.68 30.42 -2.23
C PRO A 299 -6.41 30.30 -0.90
N ASP A 300 -7.73 30.30 -0.91
CA ASP A 300 -8.62 30.13 0.26
C ASP A 300 -9.10 28.69 0.49
N MET A 301 -8.62 27.72 -0.30
CA MET A 301 -8.90 26.30 -0.08
C MET A 301 -8.29 25.78 1.22
N HIS A 302 -8.95 24.76 1.78
CA HIS A 302 -8.35 23.96 2.85
C HIS A 302 -7.37 22.92 2.29
N PHE A 303 -6.18 22.88 2.89
CA PHE A 303 -5.12 21.91 2.66
C PHE A 303 -4.90 21.07 3.91
N ALA A 304 -4.20 19.94 3.83
CA ALA A 304 -3.90 19.12 5.00
C ALA A 304 -3.10 19.91 6.07
N ASN A 305 -2.27 20.85 5.63
CA ASN A 305 -1.43 21.71 6.47
C ASN A 305 -1.76 23.21 6.30
N THR A 306 -3.04 23.58 6.26
CA THR A 306 -3.51 24.94 5.98
C THR A 306 -2.77 26.02 6.80
N GLU A 307 -2.57 25.80 8.10
CA GLU A 307 -1.92 26.83 8.95
C GLU A 307 -0.43 26.99 8.58
N ALA A 308 0.29 25.91 8.35
CA ALA A 308 1.68 25.96 7.91
C ALA A 308 1.82 26.62 6.51
N VAL A 309 0.84 26.44 5.62
CA VAL A 309 0.82 27.10 4.30
C VAL A 309 0.72 28.61 4.45
N LYS A 310 -0.05 29.13 5.41
CA LYS A 310 -0.12 30.58 5.71
C LYS A 310 1.24 31.13 6.16
N GLU A 311 2.07 30.30 6.75
CA GLU A 311 3.43 30.62 7.20
C GLU A 311 4.48 30.38 6.10
N GLY A 312 4.08 29.97 4.89
CA GLY A 312 4.94 29.78 3.73
C GLY A 312 5.39 28.33 3.49
N ALA A 313 4.86 27.35 4.22
CA ALA A 313 5.15 25.94 3.95
C ALA A 313 4.51 25.47 2.63
N ALA A 314 5.09 24.44 2.02
CA ALA A 314 4.52 23.80 0.85
C ALA A 314 3.20 23.09 1.17
N PRO A 315 2.14 23.26 0.36
CA PRO A 315 0.85 22.61 0.59
C PRO A 315 0.88 21.14 0.19
N TYR A 316 0.06 20.33 0.84
CA TYR A 316 -0.22 18.95 0.41
C TYR A 316 -1.65 18.55 0.82
N TYR A 317 -2.14 17.46 0.22
CA TYR A 317 -3.40 16.82 0.60
C TYR A 317 -3.15 15.50 1.32
N THR A 318 -4.09 15.13 2.17
CA THR A 318 -4.11 13.80 2.78
C THR A 318 -4.28 12.74 1.69
N ASN A 319 -3.53 11.65 1.78
CA ASN A 319 -3.65 10.54 0.83
C ASN A 319 -5.04 9.90 0.93
N SER A 320 -5.68 9.74 -0.22
CA SER A 320 -6.90 8.95 -0.39
C SER A 320 -7.99 9.30 0.62
N THR A 321 -8.42 8.34 1.46
CA THR A 321 -9.39 8.51 2.56
C THR A 321 -8.72 8.40 3.93
N HIS A 322 -7.40 8.61 4.01
CA HIS A 322 -6.68 8.54 5.27
C HIS A 322 -7.05 9.71 6.19
N LEU A 323 -6.81 9.52 7.49
CA LEU A 323 -6.91 10.59 8.46
C LEU A 323 -5.72 11.56 8.34
N PRO A 324 -5.88 12.82 8.73
CA PRO A 324 -4.76 13.76 8.82
C PRO A 324 -3.65 13.22 9.71
N VAL A 325 -2.40 13.52 9.35
CA VAL A 325 -1.23 13.18 10.18
C VAL A 325 -1.37 13.83 11.54
N GLY A 326 -1.15 13.06 12.61
CA GLY A 326 -1.29 13.54 13.99
C GLY A 326 -2.73 13.66 14.49
N PHE A 327 -3.69 13.02 13.80
CA PHE A 327 -5.08 12.97 14.27
C PHE A 327 -5.21 12.42 15.69
N SER A 328 -4.49 11.34 16.00
CA SER A 328 -4.52 10.70 17.32
C SER A 328 -3.25 9.89 17.56
N ASP A 329 -2.80 9.88 18.81
CA ASP A 329 -1.75 8.95 19.28
C ASP A 329 -2.33 7.56 19.61
N ASP A 330 -3.67 7.42 19.66
CA ASP A 330 -4.34 6.14 19.82
C ASP A 330 -4.62 5.51 18.46
N ILE A 331 -3.86 4.44 18.14
CA ILE A 331 -4.04 3.68 16.92
C ILE A 331 -5.45 3.11 16.76
N PHE A 332 -6.11 2.72 17.86
CA PHE A 332 -7.45 2.13 17.80
C PHE A 332 -8.51 3.17 17.42
N ALA A 333 -8.39 4.41 17.91
CA ALA A 333 -9.25 5.51 17.47
C ALA A 333 -9.12 5.77 15.95
N ALA A 334 -7.90 5.67 15.40
CA ALA A 334 -7.69 5.76 13.96
C ALA A 334 -8.27 4.57 13.20
N LEU A 335 -8.12 3.35 13.75
CA LEU A 335 -8.66 2.12 13.15
C LEU A 335 -10.19 2.13 13.09
N ASP A 336 -10.86 2.58 14.14
CA ASP A 336 -12.33 2.68 14.21
C ASP A 336 -12.91 3.56 13.10
N LEU A 337 -12.21 4.65 12.76
CA LEU A 337 -12.62 5.55 11.66
C LEU A 337 -12.22 5.06 10.26
N GLN A 338 -11.21 4.19 10.17
CA GLN A 338 -10.67 3.76 8.87
C GLN A 338 -11.21 2.42 8.40
N ASP A 339 -11.69 1.53 9.29
CA ASP A 339 -12.05 0.16 8.93
C ASP A 339 -13.08 0.11 7.80
N ASP A 340 -14.17 0.86 7.91
CA ASP A 340 -15.24 0.90 6.91
C ASP A 340 -14.79 1.50 5.57
N LEU A 341 -13.89 2.47 5.60
CA LEU A 341 -13.36 3.12 4.40
C LEU A 341 -12.36 2.22 3.67
N GLN A 342 -11.48 1.54 4.41
CA GLN A 342 -10.43 0.72 3.84
C GLN A 342 -10.96 -0.50 3.08
N ILE A 343 -12.08 -1.09 3.52
CA ILE A 343 -12.72 -2.21 2.81
C ILE A 343 -13.43 -1.81 1.51
N LYS A 344 -13.62 -0.52 1.25
CA LYS A 344 -14.25 -0.05 0.01
C LYS A 344 -13.27 -0.08 -1.18
N TYR A 345 -11.98 -0.12 -0.97
CA TYR A 345 -11.01 -0.22 -2.03
C TYR A 345 -10.98 -1.63 -2.63
N THR A 346 -11.08 -1.73 -3.94
CA THR A 346 -11.04 -2.99 -4.70
C THR A 346 -9.70 -3.20 -5.41
N GLY A 347 -8.87 -2.15 -5.46
CA GLY A 347 -7.52 -2.17 -5.96
C GLY A 347 -6.52 -2.31 -4.82
N GLY A 348 -5.89 -1.22 -4.43
CA GLY A 348 -4.92 -1.21 -3.36
C GLY A 348 -5.24 -0.20 -2.28
N THR A 349 -4.92 -0.58 -1.05
CA THR A 349 -4.89 0.34 0.09
C THR A 349 -3.91 -0.18 1.12
N VAL A 350 -3.40 0.71 1.96
CA VAL A 350 -2.66 0.35 3.16
C VAL A 350 -3.00 1.31 4.28
N LEU A 351 -3.17 0.79 5.47
CA LEU A 351 -3.18 1.61 6.67
C LEU A 351 -1.81 1.54 7.34
N HIS A 352 -1.16 2.69 7.48
CA HIS A 352 0.02 2.85 8.31
C HIS A 352 -0.43 3.16 9.74
N GLY A 353 -0.33 2.17 10.63
CA GLY A 353 -0.59 2.34 12.04
C GLY A 353 0.60 3.00 12.72
N TYR A 354 0.64 4.32 12.70
CA TYR A 354 1.71 5.07 13.38
C TYR A 354 1.52 4.97 14.88
N LEU A 355 2.62 4.65 15.57
CA LEU A 355 2.69 4.62 17.02
C LEU A 355 3.52 5.82 17.47
N GLY A 356 2.98 6.63 18.38
CA GLY A 356 3.71 7.73 19.01
C GLY A 356 4.88 7.25 19.91
N GLU A 357 4.97 5.95 20.13
CA GLU A 357 5.94 5.34 21.02
C GLU A 357 6.65 4.14 20.38
N ARG A 358 7.73 3.72 21.02
CA ARG A 358 8.46 2.51 20.68
C ARG A 358 7.70 1.29 21.19
N LEU A 359 7.64 0.23 20.39
CA LEU A 359 7.25 -1.09 20.88
C LEU A 359 8.39 -1.69 21.72
N PRO A 360 8.11 -2.28 22.88
CA PRO A 360 9.17 -2.80 23.76
C PRO A 360 9.89 -4.00 23.17
N ASP A 361 9.19 -4.89 22.47
CA ASP A 361 9.71 -6.12 21.89
C ASP A 361 8.81 -6.68 20.77
N GLY A 362 9.25 -7.76 20.14
CA GLY A 362 8.48 -8.45 19.11
C GLY A 362 7.17 -9.06 19.63
N ASN A 363 7.10 -9.46 20.89
CA ASN A 363 5.86 -10.01 21.45
C ASN A 363 4.77 -8.95 21.59
N ALA A 364 5.13 -7.71 21.92
CA ALA A 364 4.21 -6.57 21.90
C ALA A 364 3.70 -6.30 20.48
N ALA A 365 4.59 -6.32 19.47
CA ALA A 365 4.21 -6.18 18.07
C ALA A 365 3.26 -7.30 17.62
N LYS A 366 3.56 -8.56 17.97
CA LYS A 366 2.69 -9.70 17.68
C LYS A 366 1.29 -9.53 18.28
N LYS A 367 1.20 -9.19 19.58
CA LYS A 367 -0.10 -8.98 20.26
C LYS A 367 -0.90 -7.84 19.64
N LEU A 368 -0.23 -6.75 19.25
CA LEU A 368 -0.90 -5.62 18.59
C LEU A 368 -1.43 -6.03 17.21
N ALA A 369 -0.62 -6.70 16.39
CA ALA A 369 -1.05 -7.24 15.09
C ALA A 369 -2.24 -8.21 15.25
N GLN A 370 -2.17 -9.12 16.22
CA GLN A 370 -3.25 -10.04 16.56
C GLN A 370 -4.55 -9.30 16.91
N ARG A 371 -4.44 -8.26 17.75
CA ARG A 371 -5.61 -7.49 18.17
C ARG A 371 -6.23 -6.74 16.98
N ILE A 372 -5.42 -6.15 16.12
CA ILE A 372 -5.89 -5.49 14.90
C ILE A 372 -6.62 -6.48 14.00
N ILE A 373 -5.99 -7.59 13.66
CA ILE A 373 -6.52 -8.59 12.72
C ILE A 373 -7.82 -9.23 13.23
N ASN A 374 -7.91 -9.50 14.53
CA ASN A 374 -9.09 -10.14 15.11
C ASN A 374 -10.31 -9.20 15.23
N ASN A 375 -10.10 -7.89 15.30
CA ASN A 375 -11.18 -6.94 15.54
C ASN A 375 -11.54 -6.08 14.34
N TYR A 376 -10.66 -5.95 13.34
CA TYR A 376 -10.86 -5.10 12.17
C TYR A 376 -10.85 -5.89 10.87
N ARG A 377 -11.49 -5.33 9.85
CA ARG A 377 -11.59 -5.89 8.49
C ARG A 377 -10.55 -5.29 7.54
N LEU A 378 -9.70 -4.40 8.03
CA LEU A 378 -8.62 -3.77 7.25
C LEU A 378 -7.94 -4.80 6.34
N PRO A 379 -7.94 -4.62 5.02
CA PRO A 379 -7.38 -5.62 4.12
C PRO A 379 -5.86 -5.67 4.16
N TYR A 380 -5.20 -4.55 4.46
CA TYR A 380 -3.74 -4.44 4.38
C TYR A 380 -3.23 -3.31 5.28
N PHE A 381 -2.28 -3.61 6.15
CA PHE A 381 -1.75 -2.63 7.10
C PHE A 381 -0.30 -2.94 7.49
N THR A 382 0.35 -1.96 8.09
CA THR A 382 1.62 -2.11 8.80
C THR A 382 1.57 -1.36 10.13
N ILE A 383 2.38 -1.80 11.08
CA ILE A 383 2.58 -1.12 12.36
C ILE A 383 3.89 -0.37 12.25
N THR A 384 3.85 0.96 12.33
CA THR A 384 5.02 1.82 12.12
C THR A 384 5.43 2.47 13.44
N PRO A 385 6.42 1.92 14.16
CA PRO A 385 6.99 2.57 15.34
C PRO A 385 7.82 3.79 14.93
N THR A 386 7.92 4.75 15.83
CA THR A 386 8.77 5.92 15.60
C THR A 386 10.24 5.58 15.83
N PHE A 387 11.09 5.91 14.85
CA PHE A 387 12.54 5.78 14.97
C PHE A 387 13.26 6.84 14.12
N SER A 388 14.53 7.07 14.43
CA SER A 388 15.40 7.98 13.68
C SER A 388 16.61 7.22 13.14
N ILE A 389 17.20 7.71 12.06
CA ILE A 389 18.44 7.15 11.48
C ILE A 389 19.54 8.19 11.53
N CYS A 390 20.61 7.89 12.29
CA CYS A 390 21.83 8.69 12.25
C CYS A 390 22.76 8.17 11.14
N PRO A 391 23.28 9.02 10.25
CA PRO A 391 24.24 8.59 9.22
C PRO A 391 25.48 7.90 9.75
N LYS A 392 25.91 8.24 10.99
CA LYS A 392 27.11 7.70 11.63
C LYS A 392 26.80 6.49 12.54
N HIS A 393 25.72 6.56 13.33
CA HIS A 393 25.41 5.58 14.38
C HIS A 393 24.25 4.64 14.03
N GLY A 394 23.64 4.80 12.83
CA GLY A 394 22.55 3.96 12.37
C GLY A 394 21.24 4.20 13.13
N TYR A 395 20.53 3.12 13.45
CA TYR A 395 19.22 3.13 14.07
C TYR A 395 19.22 3.69 15.50
N LEU A 396 18.23 4.55 15.76
CA LEU A 396 17.91 5.14 17.07
C LEU A 396 16.41 4.96 17.31
N ALA A 397 16.05 4.37 18.42
CA ALA A 397 14.65 4.19 18.79
C ALA A 397 14.01 5.52 19.23
N GLY A 398 12.83 5.83 18.71
CA GLY A 398 12.13 7.09 18.99
C GLY A 398 12.52 8.24 18.06
N GLU A 399 11.85 9.38 18.25
CA GLU A 399 12.12 10.59 17.50
C GLU A 399 13.29 11.36 18.09
N HIS A 400 14.31 11.58 17.28
CA HIS A 400 15.50 12.34 17.66
C HIS A 400 15.80 13.39 16.60
N LYS A 401 15.75 14.67 16.96
CA LYS A 401 16.21 15.77 16.08
C LYS A 401 17.71 15.70 15.85
N PHE A 402 18.47 15.28 16.88
CA PHE A 402 19.90 15.08 16.84
C PHE A 402 20.24 13.71 17.41
N CYS A 403 21.35 13.12 16.97
CA CYS A 403 21.77 11.83 17.45
C CYS A 403 22.43 11.94 18.84
N PRO A 404 21.89 11.30 19.90
CA PRO A 404 22.48 11.37 21.24
C PRO A 404 23.94 10.91 21.30
N LYS A 405 24.30 9.89 20.47
CA LYS A 405 25.69 9.39 20.41
C LYS A 405 26.63 10.39 19.74
N CYS A 406 26.15 11.11 18.68
CA CYS A 406 26.94 12.20 18.11
C CYS A 406 27.14 13.33 19.13
N ASP A 407 26.12 13.61 19.93
CA ASP A 407 26.15 14.65 20.94
C ASP A 407 27.16 14.30 22.04
N GLU A 408 27.13 13.07 22.53
CA GLU A 408 28.09 12.55 23.50
C GLU A 408 29.54 12.62 22.97
N GLU A 409 29.76 12.20 21.71
CA GLU A 409 31.09 12.28 21.07
C GLU A 409 31.61 13.72 20.90
N MET A 410 30.70 14.68 20.72
CA MET A 410 31.02 16.09 20.62
C MET A 410 31.12 16.79 21.99
N GLY A 411 30.93 16.05 23.10
CA GLY A 411 31.00 16.57 24.45
C GLY A 411 29.79 17.41 24.88
N PHE A 412 28.65 17.24 24.24
CA PHE A 412 27.41 17.91 24.62
C PHE A 412 26.65 17.09 25.64
N SER A 413 26.39 17.63 26.82
CA SER A 413 25.49 17.01 27.80
C SER A 413 24.02 17.35 27.54
N SER A 414 23.15 16.40 27.81
CA SER A 414 21.84 16.16 27.27
C SER A 414 20.71 17.17 27.53
N SER A 415 20.88 18.29 28.22
CA SER A 415 19.71 19.12 28.60
C SER A 415 19.77 20.62 28.29
N GLU A 416 20.94 21.19 28.09
CA GLU A 416 21.07 22.65 28.00
C GLU A 416 21.29 23.20 26.57
N MET A 417 21.63 22.38 25.58
CA MET A 417 22.10 22.85 24.26
C MET A 417 21.18 22.60 23.07
N GLN A 418 20.00 22.03 23.25
CA GLN A 418 19.05 21.85 22.14
C GLN A 418 18.53 23.19 21.59
N ALA A 419 18.55 24.24 22.39
CA ALA A 419 18.08 25.57 21.99
C ALA A 419 19.10 26.38 21.18
N GLU A 420 20.41 26.18 21.37
CA GLU A 420 21.44 26.95 20.69
C GLU A 420 21.83 26.42 19.30
N ARG A 421 21.53 25.15 18.99
CA ARG A 421 21.89 24.52 17.71
C ARG A 421 21.00 24.92 16.53
N CYS A 422 19.81 25.46 16.78
CA CYS A 422 18.85 25.78 15.73
C CYS A 422 19.22 27.00 14.88
N SER A 423 20.32 27.70 15.19
CA SER A 423 20.74 28.90 14.46
C SER A 423 21.81 28.67 13.38
N THR A 424 22.31 27.42 13.23
CA THR A 424 23.48 27.13 12.36
C THR A 424 23.33 25.90 11.44
N CYS A 425 22.13 25.29 11.36
CA CYS A 425 21.86 24.23 10.36
C CYS A 425 20.90 24.69 9.30
#